data_883a306e486b9faec37647317464a6be
#
_entry.id   883a306e486b9faec37647317464a6be
#
_cell.length_a   1.000
_cell.length_b   1.000
_cell.length_c   1.000
_cell.angle_alpha   90.00
_cell.angle_beta   90.00
_cell.angle_gamma   90.00
#
_symmetry.space_group_name_H-M   'P 1'
#
loop_
_entity.id
_entity.type
_entity.pdbx_description
1 polymer ?
#
loop_
_entity_poly.entity_id
_entity_poly.type
_entity_poly.pdbx_seq_one_letter_code
_entity_poly.pdbx_strand_id
1 'polypeptide(L)'
;MSLKKESRTDVQFHLAALRGDCERLRQLLDTGKVHIDSRDRDGTTPLILSAAMGHTECVRELLAQGADPACCRTTGTSALFFAAQGGFLDIARLLLDSGAAIDAPSTDGGTPLFVACQCGHLPVVEELIRRGANVNACMKDKASPLFIAAQNGHEDVCHVLLQHGALVDCARADGASALWIAAQCGHDHVARALLAAGARVDQLRQDGATPLFKAAHKGHAAVVVELLKYKPNLGILPNGQSALHGAAMFGHLSCVKLLARRTDPRLRNAAGLTPLQAAAAARKHDVVAYLKRLEPHT
;
A
#
# COMPACT_ATOMS: atom_id res chain seq x y z
N MET A 1 32.24 -12.80 -11.72
CA MET A 1 32.17 -14.03 -10.91
C MET A 1 31.42 -15.07 -11.71
N SER A 2 32.09 -16.22 -12.03
CA SER A 2 31.45 -17.32 -12.75
C SER A 2 30.37 -17.93 -11.89
N LEU A 3 29.13 -17.90 -12.37
CA LEU A 3 27.99 -18.60 -11.74
C LEU A 3 28.32 -20.09 -11.71
N LYS A 4 28.59 -20.64 -10.54
CA LYS A 4 28.71 -22.08 -10.34
C LYS A 4 27.38 -22.70 -10.80
N LYS A 5 27.46 -23.64 -11.75
CA LYS A 5 26.30 -24.42 -12.19
C LYS A 5 25.75 -25.15 -10.96
N GLU A 6 24.48 -24.94 -10.62
CA GLU A 6 23.82 -25.64 -9.52
C GLU A 6 24.06 -27.15 -9.65
N SER A 7 24.49 -27.77 -8.57
CA SER A 7 24.62 -29.22 -8.55
C SER A 7 23.20 -29.85 -8.50
N ARG A 8 23.08 -31.09 -8.97
CA ARG A 8 21.81 -31.84 -8.86
C ARG A 8 21.33 -31.94 -7.39
N THR A 9 22.26 -31.94 -6.45
CA THR A 9 21.98 -32.03 -5.01
C THR A 9 21.45 -30.68 -4.48
N ASP A 10 22.01 -29.54 -4.93
CA ASP A 10 21.53 -28.21 -4.56
C ASP A 10 20.09 -28.01 -5.04
N VAL A 11 19.77 -28.42 -6.27
CA VAL A 11 18.38 -28.38 -6.80
C VAL A 11 17.43 -29.21 -5.91
N GLN A 12 17.84 -30.40 -5.48
CA GLN A 12 17.01 -31.24 -4.58
C GLN A 12 16.83 -30.56 -3.22
N PHE A 13 17.84 -29.89 -2.71
CA PHE A 13 17.79 -29.17 -1.44
C PHE A 13 16.82 -27.97 -1.50
N HIS A 14 16.90 -27.17 -2.55
CA HIS A 14 15.93 -26.09 -2.81
C HIS A 14 14.50 -26.62 -2.98
N LEU A 15 14.32 -27.75 -3.69
CA LEU A 15 13.00 -28.36 -3.84
C LEU A 15 12.43 -28.89 -2.52
N ALA A 16 13.26 -29.45 -1.64
CA ALA A 16 12.84 -29.89 -0.31
C ALA A 16 12.36 -28.66 0.52
N ALA A 17 13.12 -27.57 0.51
CA ALA A 17 12.75 -26.32 1.17
C ALA A 17 11.45 -25.73 0.62
N LEU A 18 11.29 -25.72 -0.71
CA LEU A 18 10.09 -25.22 -1.38
C LEU A 18 8.82 -26.04 -1.06
N ARG A 19 8.97 -27.36 -0.88
CA ARG A 19 7.86 -28.27 -0.58
C ARG A 19 7.55 -28.44 0.90
N GLY A 20 8.41 -27.92 1.78
CA GLY A 20 8.30 -28.12 3.23
C GLY A 20 8.69 -29.52 3.69
N ASP A 21 9.45 -30.25 2.88
CA ASP A 21 9.96 -31.58 3.22
C ASP A 21 11.19 -31.46 4.14
N CYS A 22 10.89 -31.21 5.41
CA CYS A 22 11.89 -30.97 6.45
C CYS A 22 12.79 -32.20 6.65
N GLU A 23 12.24 -33.41 6.53
CA GLU A 23 13.02 -34.64 6.68
C GLU A 23 14.04 -34.80 5.53
N ARG A 24 13.59 -34.58 4.30
CA ARG A 24 14.47 -34.61 3.13
C ARG A 24 15.54 -33.51 3.20
N LEU A 25 15.16 -32.33 3.67
CA LEU A 25 16.06 -31.21 3.88
C LEU A 25 17.19 -31.59 4.86
N ARG A 26 16.85 -32.20 6.01
CA ARG A 26 17.79 -32.67 7.03
C ARG A 26 18.72 -33.74 6.47
N GLN A 27 18.19 -34.76 5.80
CA GLN A 27 18.96 -35.82 5.15
C GLN A 27 20.01 -35.26 4.18
N LEU A 28 19.65 -34.26 3.39
CA LEU A 28 20.56 -33.64 2.42
C LEU A 28 21.68 -32.83 3.11
N LEU A 29 21.37 -32.13 4.22
CA LEU A 29 22.37 -31.46 5.04
C LEU A 29 23.36 -32.45 5.64
N ASP A 30 22.89 -33.56 6.19
CA ASP A 30 23.73 -34.62 6.81
C ASP A 30 24.71 -35.25 5.83
N THR A 31 24.44 -35.20 4.53
CA THR A 31 25.41 -35.69 3.52
C THR A 31 26.68 -34.85 3.43
N GLY A 32 26.66 -33.61 3.94
CA GLY A 32 27.76 -32.64 3.79
C GLY A 32 28.02 -32.19 2.35
N LYS A 33 27.15 -32.56 1.39
CA LYS A 33 27.29 -32.24 -0.05
C LYS A 33 26.63 -30.95 -0.48
N VAL A 34 25.81 -30.36 0.37
CA VAL A 34 25.10 -29.09 0.11
C VAL A 34 25.58 -28.04 1.09
N HIS A 35 25.65 -26.80 0.63
CA HIS A 35 25.85 -25.66 1.53
C HIS A 35 24.48 -25.19 2.00
N ILE A 36 24.33 -24.92 3.31
CA ILE A 36 23.04 -24.50 3.90
C ILE A 36 22.48 -23.24 3.25
N ASP A 37 23.34 -22.28 2.90
CA ASP A 37 23.02 -21.06 2.19
C ASP A 37 23.32 -21.15 0.69
N SER A 38 23.18 -22.36 0.09
CA SER A 38 23.28 -22.51 -1.36
C SER A 38 22.28 -21.58 -2.06
N ARG A 39 22.71 -20.95 -3.16
CA ARG A 39 21.93 -19.93 -3.88
C ARG A 39 21.57 -20.41 -5.26
N ASP A 40 20.31 -20.23 -5.64
CA ASP A 40 19.89 -20.37 -7.02
C ASP A 40 20.34 -19.18 -7.89
N ARG A 41 19.89 -19.13 -9.15
CA ARG A 41 20.26 -18.06 -10.10
C ARG A 41 19.81 -16.67 -9.66
N ASP A 42 18.74 -16.61 -8.88
CA ASP A 42 18.18 -15.36 -8.34
C ASP A 42 18.75 -14.99 -6.97
N GLY A 43 19.68 -15.80 -6.48
CA GLY A 43 20.27 -15.65 -5.14
C GLY A 43 19.39 -16.19 -4.02
N THR A 44 18.33 -16.96 -4.35
CA THR A 44 17.38 -17.49 -3.37
C THR A 44 18.05 -18.63 -2.60
N THR A 45 17.95 -18.61 -1.27
CA THR A 45 18.42 -19.68 -0.39
C THR A 45 17.26 -20.59 0.04
N PRO A 46 17.54 -21.82 0.54
CA PRO A 46 16.51 -22.68 1.12
C PRO A 46 15.73 -22.01 2.25
N LEU A 47 16.37 -21.16 3.06
CA LEU A 47 15.72 -20.39 4.11
C LEU A 47 14.68 -19.40 3.53
N ILE A 48 15.03 -18.70 2.45
CA ILE A 48 14.12 -17.79 1.75
C ILE A 48 12.92 -18.57 1.18
N LEU A 49 13.15 -19.72 0.55
CA LEU A 49 12.07 -20.55 -0.01
C LEU A 49 11.13 -21.05 1.08
N SER A 50 11.68 -21.62 2.16
CA SER A 50 10.87 -22.12 3.28
C SER A 50 10.04 -20.99 3.93
N ALA A 51 10.65 -19.82 4.10
CA ALA A 51 9.95 -18.65 4.67
C ALA A 51 8.85 -18.12 3.74
N ALA A 52 9.09 -18.08 2.43
CA ALA A 52 8.12 -17.61 1.44
C ALA A 52 6.89 -18.54 1.33
N MET A 53 7.09 -19.84 1.58
CA MET A 53 6.04 -20.84 1.51
C MET A 53 5.37 -21.14 2.86
N GLY A 54 5.80 -20.49 3.95
CA GLY A 54 5.21 -20.68 5.27
C GLY A 54 5.61 -21.97 5.98
N HIS A 55 6.72 -22.59 5.59
CA HIS A 55 7.17 -23.86 6.15
C HIS A 55 7.96 -23.67 7.44
N THR A 56 7.26 -23.41 8.55
CA THR A 56 7.84 -23.04 9.85
C THR A 56 8.88 -24.03 10.36
N GLU A 57 8.63 -25.34 10.24
CA GLU A 57 9.57 -26.36 10.72
C GLU A 57 10.86 -26.40 9.89
N CYS A 58 10.77 -26.21 8.57
CA CYS A 58 11.97 -26.10 7.73
C CYS A 58 12.77 -24.84 8.08
N VAL A 59 12.10 -23.71 8.33
CA VAL A 59 12.77 -22.48 8.77
C VAL A 59 13.48 -22.70 10.10
N ARG A 60 12.82 -23.32 11.07
CA ARG A 60 13.40 -23.65 12.38
C ARG A 60 14.63 -24.52 12.25
N GLU A 61 14.54 -25.59 11.46
CA GLU A 61 15.65 -26.51 11.22
C GLU A 61 16.84 -25.80 10.56
N LEU A 62 16.59 -25.04 9.49
CA LEU A 62 17.63 -24.30 8.78
C LEU A 62 18.34 -23.30 9.69
N LEU A 63 17.62 -22.55 10.50
CA LEU A 63 18.20 -21.59 11.45
C LEU A 63 18.99 -22.32 12.55
N ALA A 64 18.51 -23.46 13.06
CA ALA A 64 19.20 -24.27 14.05
C ALA A 64 20.53 -24.86 13.51
N GLN A 65 20.59 -25.16 12.21
CA GLN A 65 21.78 -25.64 11.51
C GLN A 65 22.69 -24.49 11.02
N GLY A 66 22.40 -23.25 11.37
CA GLY A 66 23.24 -22.09 11.10
C GLY A 66 23.02 -21.40 9.75
N ALA A 67 21.84 -21.52 9.15
CA ALA A 67 21.49 -20.71 7.97
C ALA A 67 21.54 -19.22 8.30
N ASP A 68 22.11 -18.41 7.42
CA ASP A 68 22.25 -16.98 7.59
C ASP A 68 20.94 -16.24 7.25
N PRO A 69 20.23 -15.67 8.27
CA PRO A 69 19.00 -14.93 8.04
C PRO A 69 19.19 -13.62 7.28
N ALA A 70 20.44 -13.13 7.16
CA ALA A 70 20.77 -11.90 6.41
C ALA A 70 20.91 -12.15 4.90
N CYS A 71 20.91 -13.41 4.46
CA CYS A 71 20.94 -13.73 3.03
C CYS A 71 19.72 -13.12 2.31
N CYS A 72 19.97 -12.49 1.17
CA CYS A 72 18.92 -11.93 0.32
C CYS A 72 19.13 -12.31 -1.16
N ARG A 73 18.02 -12.25 -1.90
CA ARG A 73 17.99 -12.42 -3.35
C ARG A 73 18.69 -11.26 -4.06
N THR A 74 18.89 -11.39 -5.37
CA THR A 74 19.40 -10.31 -6.24
C THR A 74 18.51 -9.06 -6.19
N THR A 75 17.23 -9.22 -5.85
CA THR A 75 16.25 -8.13 -5.61
C THR A 75 16.38 -7.49 -4.23
N GLY A 76 17.34 -7.91 -3.38
CA GLY A 76 17.47 -7.42 -2.01
C GLY A 76 16.44 -8.02 -1.02
N THR A 77 15.52 -8.85 -1.47
CA THR A 77 14.48 -9.43 -0.61
C THR A 77 15.01 -10.57 0.24
N SER A 78 14.80 -10.50 1.56
CA SER A 78 15.25 -11.47 2.57
C SER A 78 14.15 -12.49 2.90
N ALA A 79 14.49 -13.50 3.71
CA ALA A 79 13.51 -14.43 4.27
C ALA A 79 12.44 -13.70 5.10
N LEU A 80 12.84 -12.69 5.89
CA LEU A 80 11.90 -11.87 6.68
C LEU A 80 10.95 -11.08 5.79
N PHE A 81 11.40 -10.56 4.65
CA PHE A 81 10.55 -9.88 3.68
C PHE A 81 9.42 -10.81 3.19
N PHE A 82 9.76 -12.05 2.81
CA PHE A 82 8.76 -13.01 2.33
C PHE A 82 7.85 -13.53 3.45
N ALA A 83 8.37 -13.75 4.65
CA ALA A 83 7.55 -14.10 5.81
C ALA A 83 6.53 -12.98 6.11
N ALA A 84 6.95 -11.72 6.00
CA ALA A 84 6.09 -10.56 6.19
C ALA A 84 5.03 -10.43 5.07
N GLN A 85 5.41 -10.72 3.82
CA GLN A 85 4.50 -10.73 2.68
C GLN A 85 3.43 -11.83 2.80
N GLY A 86 3.81 -13.00 3.31
CA GLY A 86 2.89 -14.12 3.51
C GLY A 86 2.07 -14.06 4.79
N GLY A 87 2.35 -13.10 5.69
CA GLY A 87 1.66 -13.00 7.00
C GLY A 87 2.09 -14.07 8.00
N PHE A 88 3.25 -14.70 7.81
CA PHE A 88 3.74 -15.82 8.62
C PHE A 88 4.41 -15.32 9.90
N LEU A 89 3.59 -15.00 10.91
CA LEU A 89 4.02 -14.39 12.17
C LEU A 89 5.10 -15.20 12.90
N ASP A 90 4.92 -16.52 13.01
CA ASP A 90 5.86 -17.38 13.72
C ASP A 90 7.22 -17.44 13.01
N ILE A 91 7.20 -17.45 11.67
CA ILE A 91 8.42 -17.40 10.87
C ILE A 91 9.11 -16.03 11.02
N ALA A 92 8.35 -14.95 11.01
CA ALA A 92 8.89 -13.61 11.23
C ALA A 92 9.59 -13.50 12.59
N ARG A 93 8.98 -14.06 13.65
CA ARG A 93 9.57 -14.12 14.99
C ARG A 93 10.88 -14.92 15.00
N LEU A 94 10.87 -16.14 14.44
CA LEU A 94 12.05 -17.00 14.36
C LEU A 94 13.23 -16.29 13.65
N LEU A 95 12.95 -15.65 12.53
CA LEU A 95 13.97 -14.92 11.77
C LEU A 95 14.52 -13.71 12.55
N LEU A 96 13.65 -12.95 13.21
CA LEU A 96 14.06 -11.81 14.04
C LEU A 96 14.87 -12.27 15.26
N ASP A 97 14.46 -13.35 15.92
CA ASP A 97 15.19 -13.93 17.05
C ASP A 97 16.57 -14.46 16.63
N SER A 98 16.72 -14.85 15.36
CA SER A 98 17.99 -15.29 14.76
C SER A 98 18.82 -14.14 14.17
N GLY A 99 18.43 -12.87 14.36
CA GLY A 99 19.20 -11.70 13.96
C GLY A 99 18.92 -11.20 12.52
N ALA A 100 17.78 -11.57 11.91
CA ALA A 100 17.40 -10.97 10.65
C ALA A 100 17.28 -9.44 10.75
N ALA A 101 17.81 -8.71 9.77
CA ALA A 101 17.73 -7.25 9.73
C ALA A 101 16.29 -6.80 9.49
N ILE A 102 15.69 -6.15 10.50
CA ILE A 102 14.27 -5.81 10.54
C ILE A 102 13.83 -4.85 9.41
N ASP A 103 14.70 -3.92 9.03
CA ASP A 103 14.45 -2.92 7.99
C ASP A 103 15.25 -3.17 6.70
N ALA A 104 15.71 -4.42 6.46
CA ALA A 104 16.46 -4.75 5.25
C ALA A 104 15.63 -4.38 4.00
N PRO A 105 16.09 -3.41 3.16
CA PRO A 105 15.30 -2.96 2.04
C PRO A 105 15.50 -3.86 0.82
N SER A 106 14.45 -4.04 0.04
CA SER A 106 14.55 -4.53 -1.33
C SER A 106 15.24 -3.49 -2.23
N THR A 107 15.57 -3.88 -3.47
CA THR A 107 16.15 -2.96 -4.46
C THR A 107 15.30 -1.71 -4.71
N ASP A 108 13.99 -1.78 -4.48
CA ASP A 108 13.06 -0.64 -4.64
C ASP A 108 12.82 0.11 -3.32
N GLY A 109 13.48 -0.30 -2.24
CA GLY A 109 13.40 0.32 -0.93
C GLY A 109 12.30 -0.25 -0.03
N GLY A 110 11.54 -1.26 -0.51
CA GLY A 110 10.49 -1.89 0.30
C GLY A 110 11.07 -2.70 1.45
N THR A 111 10.60 -2.45 2.68
CA THR A 111 10.99 -3.17 3.90
C THR A 111 10.00 -4.30 4.22
N PRO A 112 10.33 -5.23 5.14
CA PRO A 112 9.38 -6.21 5.65
C PRO A 112 8.09 -5.57 6.20
N LEU A 113 8.20 -4.44 6.92
CA LEU A 113 7.04 -3.70 7.40
C LEU A 113 6.18 -3.15 6.24
N PHE A 114 6.83 -2.59 5.21
CA PHE A 114 6.09 -2.06 4.05
C PHE A 114 5.24 -3.15 3.38
N VAL A 115 5.81 -4.34 3.12
CA VAL A 115 5.07 -5.41 2.44
C VAL A 115 3.99 -6.03 3.34
N ALA A 116 4.22 -6.13 4.66
CA ALA A 116 3.19 -6.54 5.61
C ALA A 116 1.99 -5.56 5.62
N CYS A 117 2.27 -4.24 5.56
CA CYS A 117 1.24 -3.20 5.43
C CYS A 117 0.51 -3.26 4.09
N GLN A 118 1.22 -3.57 3.01
CA GLN A 118 0.62 -3.74 1.68
C GLN A 118 -0.38 -4.90 1.64
N CYS A 119 -0.04 -6.01 2.30
CA CYS A 119 -0.88 -7.22 2.33
C CYS A 119 -1.91 -7.22 3.47
N GLY A 120 -1.87 -6.25 4.40
CA GLY A 120 -2.82 -6.15 5.51
C GLY A 120 -2.59 -7.17 6.63
N HIS A 121 -1.37 -7.67 6.79
CA HIS A 121 -1.04 -8.67 7.80
C HIS A 121 -0.81 -8.02 9.17
N LEU A 122 -1.90 -7.58 9.83
CA LEU A 122 -1.86 -6.84 11.09
C LEU A 122 -0.97 -7.50 12.17
N PRO A 123 -1.06 -8.82 12.46
CA PRO A 123 -0.21 -9.42 13.49
C PRO A 123 1.31 -9.30 13.20
N VAL A 124 1.70 -9.36 11.93
CA VAL A 124 3.10 -9.20 11.52
C VAL A 124 3.50 -7.72 11.60
N VAL A 125 2.62 -6.80 11.21
CA VAL A 125 2.85 -5.35 11.35
C VAL A 125 3.10 -4.99 12.81
N GLU A 126 2.26 -5.44 13.73
CA GLU A 126 2.40 -5.20 15.17
C GLU A 126 3.72 -5.77 15.73
N GLU A 127 4.08 -7.00 15.35
CA GLU A 127 5.33 -7.63 15.78
C GLU A 127 6.56 -6.87 15.26
N LEU A 128 6.58 -6.48 13.98
CA LEU A 128 7.67 -5.70 13.41
C LEU A 128 7.83 -4.34 14.10
N ILE A 129 6.73 -3.62 14.34
CA ILE A 129 6.75 -2.35 15.05
C ILE A 129 7.23 -2.54 16.50
N ARG A 130 6.73 -3.55 17.21
CA ARG A 130 7.15 -3.88 18.56
C ARG A 130 8.65 -4.18 18.66
N ARG A 131 9.24 -4.74 17.61
CA ARG A 131 10.68 -5.04 17.48
C ARG A 131 11.49 -3.84 16.98
N GLY A 132 10.88 -2.70 16.73
CA GLY A 132 11.56 -1.44 16.38
C GLY A 132 11.70 -1.17 14.88
N ALA A 133 10.86 -1.79 14.03
CA ALA A 133 10.83 -1.44 12.62
C ALA A 133 10.49 0.06 12.41
N ASN A 134 11.16 0.68 11.45
CA ASN A 134 10.92 2.08 11.13
C ASN A 134 9.58 2.26 10.39
N VAL A 135 8.56 2.76 11.10
CA VAL A 135 7.21 2.99 10.56
C VAL A 135 7.15 3.99 9.40
N ASN A 136 8.21 4.76 9.21
CA ASN A 136 8.33 5.78 8.16
C ASN A 136 9.35 5.42 7.08
N ALA A 137 9.84 4.17 7.03
CA ALA A 137 10.73 3.72 5.98
C ALA A 137 10.01 3.70 4.63
N CYS A 138 10.44 4.56 3.70
CA CYS A 138 9.79 4.74 2.41
C CYS A 138 10.51 3.98 1.30
N MET A 139 9.75 3.59 0.29
CA MET A 139 10.28 3.13 -1.00
C MET A 139 11.01 4.26 -1.76
N LYS A 140 11.68 3.93 -2.86
CA LYS A 140 12.38 4.91 -3.72
C LYS A 140 11.45 6.01 -4.27
N ASP A 141 10.20 5.68 -4.54
CA ASP A 141 9.17 6.65 -4.96
C ASP A 141 8.55 7.43 -3.79
N LYS A 142 9.10 7.28 -2.58
CA LYS A 142 8.64 7.87 -1.32
C LYS A 142 7.29 7.34 -0.83
N ALA A 143 6.78 6.24 -1.36
CA ALA A 143 5.61 5.60 -0.77
C ALA A 143 5.95 5.07 0.63
N SER A 144 5.18 5.49 1.64
CA SER A 144 5.34 5.05 3.04
C SER A 144 4.49 3.81 3.35
N PRO A 145 4.76 3.08 4.46
CA PRO A 145 3.88 2.01 4.93
C PRO A 145 2.43 2.47 5.11
N LEU A 146 2.20 3.70 5.63
CA LEU A 146 0.86 4.27 5.76
C LEU A 146 0.21 4.52 4.40
N PHE A 147 0.96 4.99 3.40
CA PHE A 147 0.45 5.21 2.05
C PHE A 147 -0.06 3.90 1.42
N ILE A 148 0.73 2.82 1.50
CA ILE A 148 0.35 1.55 0.87
C ILE A 148 -0.80 0.85 1.61
N ALA A 149 -0.84 0.92 2.94
CA ALA A 149 -1.97 0.44 3.73
C ALA A 149 -3.26 1.20 3.38
N ALA A 150 -3.17 2.52 3.22
CA ALA A 150 -4.30 3.37 2.82
C ALA A 150 -4.77 3.10 1.39
N GLN A 151 -3.85 2.82 0.47
CA GLN A 151 -4.17 2.44 -0.91
C GLN A 151 -4.98 1.14 -0.98
N ASN A 152 -4.64 0.17 -0.14
CA ASN A 152 -5.26 -1.15 -0.13
C ASN A 152 -6.46 -1.25 0.85
N GLY A 153 -6.76 -0.19 1.59
CA GLY A 153 -7.94 -0.13 2.46
C GLY A 153 -7.79 -0.84 3.80
N HIS A 154 -6.55 -1.08 4.26
CA HIS A 154 -6.27 -1.76 5.53
C HIS A 154 -6.39 -0.79 6.70
N GLU A 155 -7.63 -0.57 7.18
CA GLU A 155 -7.95 0.40 8.25
C GLU A 155 -7.19 0.11 9.53
N ASP A 156 -7.21 -1.15 10.00
CA ASP A 156 -6.57 -1.56 11.25
C ASP A 156 -5.06 -1.32 11.20
N VAL A 157 -4.43 -1.63 10.07
CA VAL A 157 -2.99 -1.36 9.84
C VAL A 157 -2.72 0.14 9.88
N CYS A 158 -3.58 0.95 9.25
CA CYS A 158 -3.46 2.42 9.30
C CYS A 158 -3.53 2.94 10.73
N HIS A 159 -4.47 2.43 11.54
CA HIS A 159 -4.59 2.79 12.94
C HIS A 159 -3.32 2.49 13.74
N VAL A 160 -2.78 1.28 13.62
CA VAL A 160 -1.55 0.87 14.32
C VAL A 160 -0.37 1.74 13.88
N LEU A 161 -0.19 1.98 12.59
CA LEU A 161 0.87 2.84 12.08
C LEU A 161 0.78 4.27 12.65
N LEU A 162 -0.42 4.87 12.66
CA LEU A 162 -0.66 6.22 13.19
C LEU A 162 -0.38 6.30 14.70
N GLN A 163 -0.80 5.28 15.47
CA GLN A 163 -0.51 5.19 16.91
C GLN A 163 1.00 5.12 17.20
N HIS A 164 1.79 4.57 16.27
CA HIS A 164 3.24 4.43 16.42
C HIS A 164 4.05 5.51 15.66
N GLY A 165 3.43 6.65 15.35
CA GLY A 165 4.14 7.83 14.84
C GLY A 165 4.36 7.84 13.32
N ALA A 166 3.52 7.14 12.55
CA ALA A 166 3.53 7.32 11.10
C ALA A 166 3.17 8.76 10.72
N LEU A 167 3.95 9.35 9.82
CA LEU A 167 3.75 10.73 9.34
C LEU A 167 2.52 10.78 8.42
N VAL A 168 1.40 11.30 8.94
CA VAL A 168 0.09 11.29 8.28
C VAL A 168 0.09 11.98 6.91
N ASP A 169 0.87 13.06 6.77
CA ASP A 169 0.95 13.87 5.55
C ASP A 169 2.19 13.58 4.69
N CYS A 170 2.91 12.50 5.00
CA CYS A 170 4.01 12.05 4.14
C CYS A 170 3.48 11.77 2.74
N ALA A 171 4.08 12.40 1.74
CA ALA A 171 3.63 12.27 0.35
C ALA A 171 4.60 11.46 -0.48
N ARG A 172 4.05 10.64 -1.36
CA ARG A 172 4.77 9.99 -2.44
C ARG A 172 5.42 11.03 -3.37
N ALA A 173 6.35 10.62 -4.22
CA ALA A 173 7.10 11.51 -5.10
C ALA A 173 6.23 12.38 -6.02
N ASP A 174 5.02 11.94 -6.37
CA ASP A 174 4.04 12.70 -7.15
C ASP A 174 3.15 13.63 -6.31
N GLY A 175 3.42 13.75 -5.01
CA GLY A 175 2.66 14.57 -4.08
C GLY A 175 1.41 13.90 -3.49
N ALA A 176 1.07 12.67 -3.86
CA ALA A 176 -0.06 11.96 -3.30
C ALA A 176 0.18 11.57 -1.84
N SER A 177 -0.71 11.98 -0.93
CA SER A 177 -0.72 11.55 0.48
C SER A 177 -1.54 10.27 0.69
N ALA A 178 -1.46 9.69 1.90
CA ALA A 178 -2.31 8.56 2.29
C ALA A 178 -3.80 8.90 2.16
N LEU A 179 -4.22 10.11 2.55
CA LEU A 179 -5.60 10.56 2.38
C LEU A 179 -6.00 10.69 0.90
N TRP A 180 -5.09 11.19 0.06
CA TRP A 180 -5.34 11.33 -1.37
C TRP A 180 -5.57 9.98 -2.04
N ILE A 181 -4.74 8.98 -1.73
CA ILE A 181 -4.88 7.65 -2.33
C ILE A 181 -6.09 6.88 -1.77
N ALA A 182 -6.39 6.99 -0.48
CA ALA A 182 -7.62 6.44 0.11
C ALA A 182 -8.86 7.02 -0.57
N ALA A 183 -8.84 8.33 -0.85
CA ALA A 183 -9.92 9.02 -1.56
C ALA A 183 -10.06 8.55 -3.02
N GLN A 184 -8.96 8.28 -3.70
CA GLN A 184 -8.97 7.72 -5.06
C GLN A 184 -9.53 6.31 -5.11
N CYS A 185 -9.20 5.48 -4.11
CA CYS A 185 -9.59 4.07 -4.06
C CYS A 185 -10.96 3.85 -3.41
N GLY A 186 -11.54 4.86 -2.77
CA GLY A 186 -12.89 4.79 -2.19
C GLY A 186 -12.93 4.22 -0.77
N HIS A 187 -11.82 4.22 -0.05
CA HIS A 187 -11.70 3.69 1.30
C HIS A 187 -12.13 4.73 2.36
N ASP A 188 -13.44 4.86 2.59
CA ASP A 188 -14.01 5.88 3.49
C ASP A 188 -13.63 5.68 4.95
N HIS A 189 -13.54 4.45 5.43
CA HIS A 189 -13.08 4.16 6.80
C HIS A 189 -11.63 4.60 7.01
N VAL A 190 -10.74 4.30 6.05
CA VAL A 190 -9.35 4.76 6.07
C VAL A 190 -9.27 6.29 5.99
N ALA A 191 -10.05 6.91 5.10
CA ALA A 191 -10.11 8.38 4.99
C ALA A 191 -10.54 9.01 6.32
N ARG A 192 -11.52 8.43 7.02
CA ARG A 192 -11.97 8.86 8.34
C ARG A 192 -10.84 8.78 9.38
N ALA A 193 -10.13 7.64 9.43
CA ALA A 193 -9.01 7.44 10.36
C ALA A 193 -7.89 8.47 10.13
N LEU A 194 -7.50 8.69 8.87
CA LEU A 194 -6.48 9.67 8.50
C LEU A 194 -6.88 11.11 8.86
N LEU A 195 -8.14 11.49 8.58
CA LEU A 195 -8.67 12.81 8.93
C LEU A 195 -8.73 13.01 10.44
N ALA A 196 -9.13 11.99 11.20
CA ALA A 196 -9.12 12.03 12.67
C ALA A 196 -7.69 12.17 13.23
N ALA A 197 -6.69 11.63 12.54
CA ALA A 197 -5.27 11.78 12.88
C ALA A 197 -4.66 13.11 12.39
N GLY A 198 -5.47 14.02 11.84
CA GLY A 198 -5.04 15.37 11.45
C GLY A 198 -4.48 15.47 10.01
N ALA A 199 -4.81 14.55 9.12
CA ALA A 199 -4.41 14.65 7.71
C ALA A 199 -4.92 15.94 7.08
N ARG A 200 -4.07 16.60 6.28
CA ARG A 200 -4.44 17.83 5.55
C ARG A 200 -5.46 17.50 4.46
N VAL A 201 -6.70 17.97 4.66
CA VAL A 201 -7.84 17.67 3.77
C VAL A 201 -7.64 18.15 2.33
N ASP A 202 -6.88 19.22 2.11
CA ASP A 202 -6.64 19.85 0.81
C ASP A 202 -5.21 19.67 0.29
N GLN A 203 -4.47 18.66 0.77
CA GLN A 203 -3.13 18.41 0.23
C GLN A 203 -3.20 18.08 -1.26
N LEU A 204 -2.49 18.90 -2.05
CA LEU A 204 -2.48 18.75 -3.50
C LEU A 204 -1.49 17.67 -3.96
N ARG A 205 -1.91 16.90 -4.93
CA ARG A 205 -1.01 16.14 -5.80
C ARG A 205 -0.40 17.09 -6.86
N GLN A 206 0.67 16.66 -7.53
CA GLN A 206 1.36 17.46 -8.57
C GLN A 206 0.45 17.91 -9.72
N ASP A 207 -0.62 17.15 -10.04
CA ASP A 207 -1.63 17.53 -11.03
C ASP A 207 -2.63 18.58 -10.51
N GLY A 208 -2.43 19.12 -9.31
CA GLY A 208 -3.31 20.11 -8.69
C GLY A 208 -4.63 19.55 -8.16
N ALA A 209 -4.78 18.22 -8.06
CA ALA A 209 -5.98 17.58 -7.52
C ALA A 209 -5.92 17.40 -6.00
N THR A 210 -7.04 17.73 -5.32
CA THR A 210 -7.25 17.42 -3.90
C THR A 210 -7.83 16.02 -3.69
N PRO A 211 -7.79 15.45 -2.46
CA PRO A 211 -8.53 14.23 -2.12
C PRO A 211 -10.02 14.31 -2.47
N LEU A 212 -10.67 15.45 -2.16
CA LEU A 212 -12.10 15.65 -2.48
C LEU A 212 -12.37 15.61 -3.98
N PHE A 213 -11.54 16.31 -4.77
CA PHE A 213 -11.68 16.27 -6.24
C PHE A 213 -11.58 14.83 -6.73
N LYS A 214 -10.60 14.07 -6.22
CA LYS A 214 -10.36 12.70 -6.69
C LYS A 214 -11.48 11.74 -6.29
N ALA A 215 -11.98 11.83 -5.06
CA ALA A 215 -13.15 11.06 -4.61
C ALA A 215 -14.38 11.36 -5.47
N ALA A 216 -14.65 12.63 -5.72
CA ALA A 216 -15.79 13.08 -6.52
C ALA A 216 -15.68 12.63 -8.00
N HIS A 217 -14.49 12.76 -8.59
CA HIS A 217 -14.17 12.31 -9.95
C HIS A 217 -14.33 10.79 -10.13
N LYS A 218 -14.06 10.00 -9.07
CA LYS A 218 -14.20 8.54 -9.06
C LYS A 218 -15.57 8.05 -8.60
N GLY A 219 -16.42 8.94 -8.07
CA GLY A 219 -17.78 8.61 -7.63
C GLY A 219 -17.88 8.04 -6.22
N HIS A 220 -16.86 8.19 -5.40
CA HIS A 220 -16.81 7.66 -4.03
C HIS A 220 -17.58 8.56 -3.05
N ALA A 221 -18.90 8.46 -3.07
CA ALA A 221 -19.79 9.32 -2.29
C ALA A 221 -19.55 9.22 -0.78
N ALA A 222 -19.23 8.04 -0.24
CA ALA A 222 -18.95 7.85 1.18
C ALA A 222 -17.70 8.64 1.60
N VAL A 223 -16.63 8.60 0.79
CA VAL A 223 -15.41 9.39 1.03
C VAL A 223 -15.70 10.89 0.94
N VAL A 224 -16.52 11.33 -0.04
CA VAL A 224 -16.95 12.74 -0.15
C VAL A 224 -17.65 13.19 1.12
N VAL A 225 -18.52 12.35 1.71
CA VAL A 225 -19.19 12.66 2.99
C VAL A 225 -18.18 12.87 4.12
N GLU A 226 -17.19 11.99 4.25
CA GLU A 226 -16.17 12.11 5.30
C GLU A 226 -15.33 13.40 5.12
N LEU A 227 -14.83 13.65 3.91
CA LEU A 227 -14.03 14.85 3.61
C LEU A 227 -14.80 16.15 3.88
N LEU A 228 -16.11 16.21 3.54
CA LEU A 228 -16.93 17.40 3.74
C LEU A 228 -17.12 17.80 5.22
N LYS A 229 -16.85 16.93 6.18
CA LYS A 229 -16.85 17.25 7.61
C LYS A 229 -15.70 18.19 8.00
N TYR A 230 -14.62 18.20 7.24
CA TYR A 230 -13.39 18.95 7.51
C TYR A 230 -13.23 20.23 6.67
N LYS A 231 -14.33 20.74 6.12
CA LYS A 231 -14.41 22.01 5.37
C LYS A 231 -13.36 22.13 4.23
N PRO A 232 -13.33 21.16 3.30
CA PRO A 232 -12.37 21.17 2.19
C PRO A 232 -12.64 22.32 1.22
N ASN A 233 -11.65 22.66 0.39
CA ASN A 233 -11.79 23.62 -0.69
C ASN A 233 -12.78 23.10 -1.75
N LEU A 234 -13.85 23.86 -1.98
CA LEU A 234 -14.89 23.55 -2.96
C LEU A 234 -14.77 24.38 -4.25
N GLY A 235 -13.80 25.29 -4.32
CA GLY A 235 -13.57 26.18 -5.44
C GLY A 235 -12.89 25.51 -6.64
N ILE A 236 -12.42 26.35 -7.55
CA ILE A 236 -11.59 25.91 -8.68
C ILE A 236 -10.17 25.63 -8.17
N LEU A 237 -9.69 24.44 -8.44
CA LEU A 237 -8.37 23.96 -8.07
C LEU A 237 -7.30 24.34 -9.12
N PRO A 238 -5.99 24.20 -8.82
CA PRO A 238 -4.93 24.46 -9.78
C PRO A 238 -5.02 23.65 -11.08
N ASN A 239 -5.68 22.49 -11.06
CA ASN A 239 -5.97 21.69 -12.25
C ASN A 239 -7.11 22.28 -13.12
N GLY A 240 -7.63 23.47 -12.78
CA GLY A 240 -8.70 24.15 -13.51
C GLY A 240 -10.10 23.56 -13.32
N GLN A 241 -10.32 22.67 -12.35
CA GLN A 241 -11.60 22.01 -12.08
C GLN A 241 -12.02 22.21 -10.62
N SER A 242 -13.32 22.12 -10.32
CA SER A 242 -13.80 21.89 -8.95
C SER A 242 -14.23 20.43 -8.78
N ALA A 243 -14.38 19.99 -7.53
CA ALA A 243 -14.88 18.64 -7.24
C ALA A 243 -16.26 18.40 -7.87
N LEU A 244 -17.13 19.43 -7.90
CA LEU A 244 -18.44 19.34 -8.54
C LEU A 244 -18.33 19.16 -10.07
N HIS A 245 -17.37 19.81 -10.74
CA HIS A 245 -17.12 19.58 -12.18
C HIS A 245 -16.69 18.15 -12.43
N GLY A 246 -15.75 17.62 -11.61
CA GLY A 246 -15.30 16.23 -11.72
C GLY A 246 -16.46 15.25 -11.59
N ALA A 247 -17.28 15.37 -10.53
CA ALA A 247 -18.45 14.51 -10.34
C ALA A 247 -19.46 14.63 -11.48
N ALA A 248 -19.71 15.84 -11.97
CA ALA A 248 -20.69 16.10 -13.00
C ALA A 248 -20.27 15.53 -14.36
N MET A 249 -19.03 15.74 -14.76
CA MET A 249 -18.47 15.25 -16.03
C MET A 249 -18.48 13.72 -16.12
N PHE A 250 -18.24 13.03 -14.99
CA PHE A 250 -18.23 11.57 -14.95
C PHE A 250 -19.59 10.94 -14.61
N GLY A 251 -20.62 11.75 -14.30
CA GLY A 251 -21.99 11.28 -14.10
C GLY A 251 -22.25 10.70 -12.70
N HIS A 252 -21.48 11.08 -11.71
CA HIS A 252 -21.58 10.57 -10.34
C HIS A 252 -22.64 11.35 -9.54
N LEU A 253 -23.93 11.05 -9.82
CA LEU A 253 -25.07 11.77 -9.28
C LEU A 253 -25.09 11.89 -7.76
N SER A 254 -24.67 10.84 -7.03
CA SER A 254 -24.58 10.87 -5.56
C SER A 254 -23.58 11.92 -5.08
N CYS A 255 -22.40 12.00 -5.69
CA CYS A 255 -21.41 13.03 -5.39
C CYS A 255 -21.91 14.42 -5.78
N VAL A 256 -22.55 14.55 -6.93
CA VAL A 256 -23.17 15.82 -7.38
C VAL A 256 -24.19 16.32 -6.35
N LYS A 257 -25.07 15.46 -5.85
CA LYS A 257 -26.08 15.82 -4.83
C LYS A 257 -25.45 16.33 -3.53
N LEU A 258 -24.33 15.75 -3.12
CA LEU A 258 -23.59 16.16 -1.92
C LEU A 258 -22.90 17.51 -2.10
N LEU A 259 -22.27 17.72 -3.25
CA LEU A 259 -21.45 18.89 -3.54
C LEU A 259 -22.28 20.11 -3.99
N ALA A 260 -23.30 19.94 -4.82
CA ALA A 260 -24.10 21.04 -5.38
C ALA A 260 -24.84 21.87 -4.32
N ARG A 261 -25.08 21.31 -3.13
CA ARG A 261 -25.69 22.03 -2.00
C ARG A 261 -24.70 22.91 -1.24
N ARG A 262 -23.41 22.76 -1.51
CA ARG A 262 -22.31 23.41 -0.76
C ARG A 262 -21.36 24.21 -1.66
N THR A 263 -21.49 24.05 -2.97
CA THR A 263 -20.64 24.70 -3.99
C THR A 263 -21.53 25.60 -4.84
N ASP A 264 -21.03 26.76 -5.29
CA ASP A 264 -21.69 27.57 -6.27
C ASP A 264 -21.82 26.79 -7.61
N PRO A 265 -23.07 26.47 -8.05
CA PRO A 265 -23.26 25.71 -9.28
C PRO A 265 -22.91 26.50 -10.56
N ARG A 266 -22.65 27.81 -10.43
CA ARG A 266 -22.28 28.70 -11.54
C ARG A 266 -20.76 28.82 -11.72
N LEU A 267 -19.95 28.22 -10.85
CA LEU A 267 -18.49 28.18 -11.00
C LEU A 267 -18.13 27.69 -12.40
N ARG A 268 -17.21 28.38 -13.05
CA ARG A 268 -16.69 27.98 -14.37
C ARG A 268 -15.31 27.36 -14.22
N ASN A 269 -15.10 26.23 -14.87
CA ASN A 269 -13.81 25.58 -14.94
C ASN A 269 -12.84 26.31 -15.91
N ALA A 270 -11.63 25.82 -16.10
CA ALA A 270 -10.64 26.39 -16.99
C ALA A 270 -11.11 26.46 -18.47
N ALA A 271 -12.05 25.62 -18.88
CA ALA A 271 -12.67 25.65 -20.20
C ALA A 271 -13.90 26.60 -20.27
N GLY A 272 -14.18 27.36 -19.20
CA GLY A 272 -15.33 28.27 -19.11
C GLY A 272 -16.68 27.56 -18.88
N LEU A 273 -16.70 26.26 -18.67
CA LEU A 273 -17.92 25.47 -18.51
C LEU A 273 -18.36 25.44 -17.04
N THR A 274 -19.67 25.55 -16.80
CA THR A 274 -20.29 25.23 -15.51
C THR A 274 -20.37 23.70 -15.32
N PRO A 275 -20.57 23.20 -14.08
CA PRO A 275 -20.79 21.75 -13.85
C PRO A 275 -21.95 21.19 -14.70
N LEU A 276 -23.03 21.95 -14.87
CA LEU A 276 -24.14 21.58 -15.74
C LEU A 276 -23.71 21.44 -17.21
N GLN A 277 -22.98 22.43 -17.73
CA GLN A 277 -22.46 22.40 -19.10
C GLN A 277 -21.46 21.26 -19.32
N ALA A 278 -20.59 20.99 -18.32
CA ALA A 278 -19.66 19.87 -18.35
C ALA A 278 -20.39 18.51 -18.39
N ALA A 279 -21.44 18.35 -17.58
CA ALA A 279 -22.31 17.15 -17.60
C ALA A 279 -23.04 16.99 -18.94
N ALA A 280 -23.55 18.07 -19.50
CA ALA A 280 -24.24 18.06 -20.79
C ALA A 280 -23.29 17.67 -21.94
N ALA A 281 -22.09 18.24 -21.98
CA ALA A 281 -21.07 17.89 -22.95
C ALA A 281 -20.66 16.39 -22.84
N ALA A 282 -20.64 15.85 -21.61
CA ALA A 282 -20.35 14.45 -21.32
C ALA A 282 -21.58 13.53 -21.42
N ARG A 283 -22.76 14.04 -21.84
CA ARG A 283 -24.03 13.31 -22.01
C ARG A 283 -24.49 12.60 -20.72
N LYS A 284 -24.32 13.22 -19.55
CA LYS A 284 -24.73 12.67 -18.24
C LYS A 284 -26.14 13.13 -17.88
N HIS A 285 -27.15 12.52 -18.50
CA HIS A 285 -28.54 13.00 -18.48
C HIS A 285 -29.12 13.15 -17.07
N ASP A 286 -28.88 12.21 -16.16
CA ASP A 286 -29.37 12.25 -14.78
C ASP A 286 -28.79 13.44 -14.00
N VAL A 287 -27.49 13.70 -14.18
CA VAL A 287 -26.80 14.83 -13.57
C VAL A 287 -27.33 16.15 -14.15
N VAL A 288 -27.50 16.22 -15.48
CA VAL A 288 -28.07 17.39 -16.16
C VAL A 288 -29.47 17.68 -15.63
N ALA A 289 -30.35 16.67 -15.55
CA ALA A 289 -31.69 16.82 -15.03
C ALA A 289 -31.70 17.31 -13.58
N TYR A 290 -30.78 16.80 -12.74
CA TYR A 290 -30.68 17.24 -11.36
C TYR A 290 -30.16 18.67 -11.23
N LEU A 291 -29.10 19.05 -11.93
CA LEU A 291 -28.49 20.38 -11.84
C LEU A 291 -29.40 21.46 -12.40
N LYS A 292 -30.17 21.18 -13.48
CA LYS A 292 -31.20 22.10 -14.00
C LYS A 292 -32.28 22.45 -12.98
N ARG A 293 -32.67 21.52 -12.11
CA ARG A 293 -33.67 21.78 -11.04
C ARG A 293 -33.13 22.69 -9.93
N LEU A 294 -31.80 22.85 -9.83
CA LEU A 294 -31.17 23.73 -8.83
C LEU A 294 -30.97 25.16 -9.38
N GLU A 295 -31.05 25.35 -10.68
CA GLU A 295 -31.04 26.71 -11.25
C GLU A 295 -32.36 27.41 -10.89
N PRO A 296 -32.33 28.63 -10.30
CA PRO A 296 -33.54 29.38 -10.07
C PRO A 296 -34.22 29.61 -11.41
N HIS A 297 -35.54 29.35 -11.48
CA HIS A 297 -36.33 29.73 -12.61
C HIS A 297 -36.22 31.27 -12.78
N THR A 298 -35.49 31.69 -13.81
CA THR A 298 -35.43 33.10 -14.24
C THR A 298 -36.73 33.49 -14.90
#